data_9f675643e181b74c69437f0af40a8485
#
_entry.id   9f675643e181b74c69437f0af40a8485
#
_cell.length_a   1.000
_cell.length_b   1.000
_cell.length_c   1.000
_cell.angle_alpha   90.00
_cell.angle_beta   90.00
_cell.angle_gamma   90.00
#
_symmetry.space_group_name_H-M   'P 1'
#
loop_
_entity.id
_entity.type
_entity.pdbx_description
1 polymer ?
#
loop_
_entity_poly.entity_id
_entity_poly.type
_entity_poly.pdbx_seq_one_letter_code
_entity_poly.pdbx_strand_id
1 'polypeptide(L)'
;MKYDIVTQSQESTVVAKYDSNNKKESAYQTEAALEKAFIELLKAQAYEYLPLSSEAQLISNLRKQLEILNNYPFSDTEWNQLFQGKIANLNNGIEEKTNIIQEDYIQLLTCDDGTTKNIYLLDKANIHNNRLQIINQYSVEDGQRANRYDVTVLVNGLPLVHIELKKRGVDIKEAFNQINRYSRESFWAGCGLFEYVQIFVISNGTHTKYYSNTTRFTHLKEQQEGKIKKGKQTSNSFEFTSWWADADNQPITDLMDFGRT
;
A
#
# COMPACT_ATOMS: atom_id res chain seq x y z
N MET A 1 17.62 -14.27 12.81
CA MET A 1 16.60 -13.70 13.71
C MET A 1 15.87 -14.84 14.34
N LYS A 2 15.57 -14.74 15.61
CA LYS A 2 14.82 -15.75 16.34
C LYS A 2 13.52 -15.07 16.78
N TYR A 3 12.39 -15.57 16.25
CA TYR A 3 11.07 -15.13 16.71
C TYR A 3 10.55 -16.16 17.70
N ASP A 4 10.12 -15.71 18.86
CA ASP A 4 9.44 -16.57 19.80
C ASP A 4 7.94 -16.58 19.45
N ILE A 5 7.46 -17.72 18.94
CA ILE A 5 6.05 -17.87 18.56
C ILE A 5 5.19 -17.82 19.83
N VAL A 6 4.28 -16.85 19.89
CA VAL A 6 3.35 -16.64 21.01
C VAL A 6 2.09 -17.47 20.82
N THR A 7 1.56 -17.51 19.59
CA THR A 7 0.40 -18.32 19.24
C THR A 7 0.41 -18.65 17.75
N GLN A 8 -0.18 -19.78 17.42
CA GLN A 8 -0.33 -20.22 16.03
C GLN A 8 -1.72 -20.84 15.88
N SER A 9 -2.50 -20.36 14.89
CA SER A 9 -3.77 -20.99 14.52
C SER A 9 -3.54 -22.07 13.44
N GLN A 10 -4.50 -22.99 13.31
CA GLN A 10 -4.48 -24.01 12.26
C GLN A 10 -4.67 -23.39 10.86
N GLU A 11 -5.21 -22.18 10.80
CA GLU A 11 -5.50 -21.44 9.57
C GLU A 11 -4.45 -20.39 9.23
N SER A 12 -3.19 -20.60 9.64
CA SER A 12 -2.04 -19.83 9.17
C SER A 12 -1.73 -18.47 9.82
N THR A 13 -2.37 -18.10 10.91
CA THR A 13 -1.94 -16.93 11.66
C THR A 13 -0.88 -17.29 12.69
N VAL A 14 0.32 -16.76 12.53
CA VAL A 14 1.40 -16.90 13.50
C VAL A 14 1.63 -15.54 14.16
N VAL A 15 1.46 -15.50 15.48
CA VAL A 15 1.86 -14.34 16.29
C VAL A 15 3.19 -14.67 16.95
N ALA A 16 4.21 -13.92 16.61
CA ALA A 16 5.54 -14.08 17.16
C ALA A 16 5.99 -12.83 17.91
N LYS A 17 6.70 -13.01 19.00
CA LYS A 17 7.35 -11.91 19.70
C LYS A 17 8.58 -11.49 18.90
N TYR A 18 8.62 -10.23 18.50
CA TYR A 18 9.78 -9.63 17.88
C TYR A 18 10.73 -9.10 18.97
N ASP A 19 11.97 -9.56 18.94
CA ASP A 19 13.01 -9.05 19.81
C ASP A 19 13.96 -8.15 19.01
N SER A 20 13.89 -6.85 19.24
CA SER A 20 14.74 -5.87 18.59
C SER A 20 16.13 -5.88 19.22
N ASN A 21 17.06 -6.66 18.67
CA ASN A 21 18.48 -6.56 18.99
C ASN A 21 19.09 -5.27 18.41
N ASN A 22 18.57 -4.11 18.78
CA ASN A 22 18.90 -2.86 18.12
C ASN A 22 20.19 -2.21 18.60
N LYS A 23 21.25 -2.37 17.81
CA LYS A 23 22.24 -1.31 17.66
C LYS A 23 21.68 -0.30 16.66
N LYS A 24 21.14 0.83 17.14
CA LYS A 24 20.69 1.94 16.29
C LYS A 24 21.85 2.34 15.37
N GLU A 25 21.71 2.06 14.09
CA GLU A 25 22.63 2.59 13.09
C GLU A 25 22.46 4.12 13.04
N SER A 26 23.42 4.84 13.57
CA SER A 26 23.44 6.31 13.59
C SER A 26 24.05 6.92 12.32
N ALA A 27 24.49 6.08 11.36
CA ALA A 27 25.14 6.54 10.15
C ALA A 27 24.16 7.30 9.23
N TYR A 28 24.65 8.37 8.62
CA TYR A 28 23.93 9.09 7.57
C TYR A 28 23.58 8.13 6.41
N GLN A 29 22.31 8.14 6.04
CA GLN A 29 21.81 7.30 4.94
C GLN A 29 20.96 8.15 3.99
N THR A 30 21.24 8.07 2.69
CA THR A 30 20.44 8.74 1.66
C THR A 30 19.09 8.05 1.50
N GLU A 31 18.08 8.74 0.94
CA GLU A 31 16.77 8.14 0.62
C GLU A 31 16.94 6.89 -0.26
N ALA A 32 17.77 6.98 -1.31
CA ALA A 32 18.01 5.85 -2.22
C ALA A 32 18.68 4.65 -1.53
N ALA A 33 19.60 4.89 -0.60
CA ALA A 33 20.23 3.81 0.18
C ALA A 33 19.23 3.16 1.16
N LEU A 34 18.39 3.97 1.79
CA LEU A 34 17.33 3.50 2.69
C LEU A 34 16.29 2.68 1.93
N GLU A 35 15.83 3.18 0.79
CA GLU A 35 14.89 2.50 -0.11
C GLU A 35 15.43 1.13 -0.55
N LYS A 36 16.66 1.11 -1.04
CA LYS A 36 17.31 -0.13 -1.49
C LYS A 36 17.41 -1.15 -0.35
N ALA A 37 17.84 -0.73 0.84
CA ALA A 37 17.98 -1.62 1.99
C ALA A 37 16.61 -2.18 2.42
N PHE A 38 15.57 -1.35 2.37
CA PHE A 38 14.20 -1.77 2.70
C PHE A 38 13.62 -2.75 1.68
N ILE A 39 13.84 -2.52 0.39
CA ILE A 39 13.43 -3.46 -0.67
C ILE A 39 14.14 -4.81 -0.50
N GLU A 40 15.45 -4.83 -0.23
CA GLU A 40 16.18 -6.08 0.01
C GLU A 40 15.65 -6.83 1.26
N LEU A 41 15.26 -6.09 2.30
CA LEU A 41 14.61 -6.69 3.47
C LEU A 41 13.29 -7.38 3.10
N LEU A 42 12.41 -6.71 2.35
CA LEU A 42 11.13 -7.28 1.93
C LEU A 42 11.32 -8.48 0.98
N LYS A 43 12.30 -8.41 0.06
CA LYS A 43 12.68 -9.56 -0.79
C LYS A 43 13.11 -10.77 0.04
N ALA A 44 13.87 -10.56 1.13
CA ALA A 44 14.25 -11.63 2.04
C ALA A 44 13.05 -12.24 2.79
N GLN A 45 11.91 -11.55 2.83
CA GLN A 45 10.62 -12.03 3.36
C GLN A 45 9.69 -12.58 2.27
N ALA A 46 10.24 -12.96 1.12
CA ALA A 46 9.54 -13.54 -0.03
C ALA A 46 8.58 -12.58 -0.78
N TYR A 47 8.74 -11.26 -0.63
CA TYR A 47 8.08 -10.32 -1.53
C TYR A 47 8.73 -10.34 -2.90
N GLU A 48 7.94 -10.44 -3.97
CA GLU A 48 8.42 -10.40 -5.34
C GLU A 48 8.69 -8.96 -5.78
N TYR A 49 9.94 -8.65 -6.13
CA TYR A 49 10.26 -7.31 -6.67
C TYR A 49 9.97 -7.24 -8.17
N LEU A 50 9.23 -6.22 -8.59
CA LEU A 50 8.84 -5.98 -9.98
C LEU A 50 9.32 -4.60 -10.44
N PRO A 51 10.11 -4.51 -11.52
CA PRO A 51 10.53 -3.24 -12.12
C PRO A 51 9.43 -2.68 -13.03
N LEU A 52 8.26 -2.33 -12.46
CA LEU A 52 7.16 -1.74 -13.22
C LEU A 52 7.33 -0.23 -13.31
N SER A 53 7.22 0.31 -14.53
CA SER A 53 7.40 1.73 -14.81
C SER A 53 6.21 2.37 -15.53
N SER A 54 5.21 1.60 -15.93
CA SER A 54 4.05 2.09 -16.67
C SER A 54 2.73 1.51 -16.17
N GLU A 55 1.65 2.26 -16.39
CA GLU A 55 0.31 1.84 -16.04
C GLU A 55 -0.10 0.54 -16.77
N ALA A 56 0.26 0.41 -18.05
CA ALA A 56 -0.02 -0.81 -18.82
C ALA A 56 0.63 -2.06 -18.19
N GLN A 57 1.86 -1.92 -17.68
CA GLN A 57 2.53 -3.01 -16.96
C GLN A 57 1.85 -3.33 -15.63
N LEU A 58 1.40 -2.30 -14.89
CA LEU A 58 0.69 -2.49 -13.64
C LEU A 58 -0.64 -3.22 -13.86
N ILE A 59 -1.41 -2.81 -14.87
CA ILE A 59 -2.68 -3.45 -15.26
C ILE A 59 -2.45 -4.89 -15.72
N SER A 60 -1.41 -5.13 -16.54
CA SER A 60 -1.06 -6.48 -17.01
C SER A 60 -0.65 -7.40 -15.85
N ASN A 61 0.11 -6.87 -14.89
CA ASN A 61 0.45 -7.62 -13.68
C ASN A 61 -0.80 -7.94 -12.85
N LEU A 62 -1.70 -6.97 -12.64
CA LEU A 62 -2.95 -7.19 -11.92
C LEU A 62 -3.78 -8.32 -12.55
N ARG A 63 -3.99 -8.29 -13.89
CA ARG A 63 -4.67 -9.36 -14.61
C ARG A 63 -4.05 -10.72 -14.34
N LYS A 64 -2.73 -10.82 -14.51
CA LYS A 64 -1.98 -12.05 -14.28
C LYS A 64 -2.14 -12.58 -12.84
N GLN A 65 -2.07 -11.70 -11.85
CA GLN A 65 -2.20 -12.12 -10.46
C GLN A 65 -3.62 -12.58 -10.12
N LEU A 66 -4.64 -11.92 -10.65
CA LEU A 66 -6.03 -12.34 -10.46
C LEU A 66 -6.35 -13.65 -11.20
N GLU A 67 -5.78 -13.87 -12.38
CA GLU A 67 -5.89 -15.16 -13.09
C GLU A 67 -5.27 -16.30 -12.26
N ILE A 68 -4.12 -16.06 -11.64
CA ILE A 68 -3.46 -17.04 -10.76
C ILE A 68 -4.30 -17.30 -9.51
N LEU A 69 -4.75 -16.25 -8.82
CA LEU A 69 -5.53 -16.37 -7.59
C LEU A 69 -6.82 -17.16 -7.80
N ASN A 70 -7.50 -16.92 -8.92
CA ASN A 70 -8.79 -17.52 -9.24
C ASN A 70 -8.67 -18.82 -10.04
N ASN A 71 -7.46 -19.22 -10.42
CA ASN A 71 -7.22 -20.33 -11.35
C ASN A 71 -8.13 -20.24 -12.59
N TYR A 72 -8.22 -19.04 -13.17
CA TYR A 72 -9.12 -18.73 -14.28
C TYR A 72 -8.49 -17.71 -15.24
N PRO A 73 -8.22 -18.10 -16.49
CA PRO A 73 -7.73 -17.18 -17.51
C PRO A 73 -8.91 -16.33 -18.03
N PHE A 74 -8.80 -15.02 -17.94
CA PHE A 74 -9.81 -14.11 -18.48
C PHE A 74 -9.68 -13.98 -19.99
N SER A 75 -10.80 -14.00 -20.73
CA SER A 75 -10.83 -13.43 -22.08
C SER A 75 -10.61 -11.91 -22.00
N ASP A 76 -10.34 -11.27 -23.14
CA ASP A 76 -10.18 -9.82 -23.16
C ASP A 76 -11.50 -9.10 -22.86
N THR A 77 -12.63 -9.68 -23.26
CA THR A 77 -13.97 -9.16 -22.95
C THR A 77 -14.25 -9.23 -21.46
N GLU A 78 -14.05 -10.38 -20.86
CA GLU A 78 -14.22 -10.63 -19.43
C GLU A 78 -13.31 -9.73 -18.60
N TRP A 79 -12.02 -9.63 -18.99
CA TRP A 79 -11.07 -8.74 -18.32
C TRP A 79 -11.52 -7.28 -18.37
N ASN A 80 -11.92 -6.77 -19.55
CA ASN A 80 -12.38 -5.40 -19.68
C ASN A 80 -13.64 -5.15 -18.85
N GLN A 81 -14.59 -6.08 -18.82
CA GLN A 81 -15.78 -5.97 -17.97
C GLN A 81 -15.42 -5.89 -16.48
N LEU A 82 -14.55 -6.78 -16.01
CA LEU A 82 -14.10 -6.78 -14.62
C LEU A 82 -13.28 -5.52 -14.28
N PHE A 83 -12.30 -5.20 -15.11
CA PHE A 83 -11.38 -4.12 -14.85
C PHE A 83 -12.08 -2.76 -14.92
N GLN A 84 -12.69 -2.42 -16.05
CA GLN A 84 -13.34 -1.11 -16.26
C GLN A 84 -14.65 -0.98 -15.47
N GLY A 85 -15.41 -2.06 -15.36
CA GLY A 85 -16.73 -2.04 -14.73
C GLY A 85 -16.67 -2.09 -13.20
N LYS A 86 -15.65 -2.73 -12.62
CA LYS A 86 -15.58 -3.01 -11.18
C LYS A 86 -14.32 -2.42 -10.54
N ILE A 87 -13.13 -2.73 -11.05
CA ILE A 87 -11.86 -2.39 -10.38
C ILE A 87 -11.47 -0.94 -10.66
N ALA A 88 -11.39 -0.56 -11.93
CA ALA A 88 -10.94 0.76 -12.40
C ALA A 88 -12.09 1.68 -12.80
N ASN A 89 -13.27 1.51 -12.19
CA ASN A 89 -14.40 2.40 -12.45
C ASN A 89 -14.05 3.81 -11.97
N LEU A 90 -14.01 4.76 -12.90
CA LEU A 90 -13.64 6.15 -12.64
C LEU A 90 -14.65 6.90 -11.78
N ASN A 91 -15.87 6.38 -11.62
CA ASN A 91 -16.86 6.95 -10.71
C ASN A 91 -16.63 6.53 -9.26
N ASN A 92 -15.77 5.54 -9.00
CA ASN A 92 -15.47 5.04 -7.68
C ASN A 92 -14.31 5.83 -7.09
N GLY A 93 -14.59 6.54 -6.01
CA GLY A 93 -13.56 7.23 -5.21
C GLY A 93 -12.92 6.32 -4.15
N ILE A 94 -12.27 6.96 -3.18
CA ILE A 94 -11.56 6.27 -2.09
C ILE A 94 -12.51 5.39 -1.26
N GLU A 95 -13.72 5.87 -0.95
CA GLU A 95 -14.67 5.13 -0.11
C GLU A 95 -15.12 3.85 -0.80
N GLU A 96 -15.54 3.94 -2.07
CA GLU A 96 -16.00 2.79 -2.84
C GLU A 96 -14.88 1.76 -3.05
N LYS A 97 -13.67 2.22 -3.38
CA LYS A 97 -12.50 1.34 -3.55
C LYS A 97 -12.08 0.68 -2.23
N THR A 98 -12.19 1.41 -1.12
CA THR A 98 -11.99 0.82 0.21
C THR A 98 -13.03 -0.25 0.51
N ASN A 99 -14.31 0.03 0.22
CA ASN A 99 -15.38 -0.95 0.41
C ASN A 99 -15.16 -2.21 -0.46
N ILE A 100 -14.72 -2.05 -1.71
CA ILE A 100 -14.37 -3.19 -2.59
C ILE A 100 -13.31 -4.09 -1.93
N ILE A 101 -12.29 -3.54 -1.30
CA ILE A 101 -11.24 -4.34 -0.66
C ILE A 101 -11.69 -4.92 0.69
N GLN A 102 -12.47 -4.16 1.46
CA GLN A 102 -12.81 -4.55 2.82
C GLN A 102 -14.05 -5.44 2.88
N GLU A 103 -15.04 -5.22 2.03
CA GLU A 103 -16.30 -5.93 2.06
C GLU A 103 -16.59 -6.71 0.77
N ASP A 104 -16.48 -6.05 -0.38
CA ASP A 104 -16.88 -6.60 -1.70
C ASP A 104 -15.69 -7.17 -2.49
N TYR A 105 -14.73 -7.80 -1.80
CA TYR A 105 -13.52 -8.36 -2.43
C TYR A 105 -13.78 -9.57 -3.35
N ILE A 106 -15.02 -10.05 -3.42
CA ILE A 106 -15.51 -11.07 -4.34
C ILE A 106 -16.40 -10.37 -5.37
N GLN A 107 -15.93 -10.33 -6.62
CA GLN A 107 -16.66 -9.68 -7.71
C GLN A 107 -17.35 -10.70 -8.60
N LEU A 108 -18.61 -10.45 -8.96
CA LEU A 108 -19.34 -11.28 -9.91
C LEU A 108 -18.94 -10.91 -11.34
N LEU A 109 -18.47 -11.89 -12.08
CA LEU A 109 -18.14 -11.81 -13.51
C LEU A 109 -19.15 -12.60 -14.32
N THR A 110 -19.64 -12.02 -15.42
CA THR A 110 -20.37 -12.76 -16.45
C THR A 110 -19.38 -13.27 -17.48
N CYS A 111 -19.28 -14.59 -17.64
CA CYS A 111 -18.37 -15.23 -18.58
C CYS A 111 -18.91 -15.14 -20.02
N ASP A 112 -18.04 -15.33 -21.01
CA ASP A 112 -18.39 -15.28 -22.44
C ASP A 112 -19.46 -16.32 -22.84
N ASP A 113 -19.56 -17.42 -22.09
CA ASP A 113 -20.59 -18.45 -22.29
C ASP A 113 -21.94 -18.13 -21.62
N GLY A 114 -22.06 -16.95 -21.00
CA GLY A 114 -23.26 -16.51 -20.29
C GLY A 114 -23.37 -17.02 -18.85
N THR A 115 -22.46 -17.85 -18.38
CA THR A 115 -22.41 -18.26 -16.97
C THR A 115 -21.87 -17.14 -16.07
N THR A 116 -22.00 -17.28 -14.78
CA THR A 116 -21.44 -16.31 -13.81
C THR A 116 -20.39 -16.98 -12.94
N LYS A 117 -19.35 -16.22 -12.59
CA LYS A 117 -18.25 -16.67 -11.74
C LYS A 117 -17.90 -15.62 -10.68
N ASN A 118 -17.63 -16.09 -9.46
CA ASN A 118 -17.08 -15.26 -8.40
C ASN A 118 -15.57 -15.11 -8.61
N ILE A 119 -15.10 -13.87 -8.69
CA ILE A 119 -13.69 -13.52 -8.86
C ILE A 119 -13.21 -12.87 -7.56
N TYR A 120 -12.26 -13.49 -6.92
CA TYR A 120 -11.62 -13.02 -5.70
C TYR A 120 -10.53 -12.01 -6.06
N LEU A 121 -10.60 -10.81 -5.48
CA LEU A 121 -9.52 -9.82 -5.53
C LEU A 121 -8.48 -10.11 -4.44
N LEU A 122 -8.95 -10.63 -3.30
CA LEU A 122 -8.14 -11.07 -2.17
C LEU A 122 -8.69 -12.39 -1.65
N ASP A 123 -7.81 -13.27 -1.18
CA ASP A 123 -8.20 -14.43 -0.38
C ASP A 123 -8.05 -14.10 1.11
N LYS A 124 -9.17 -13.83 1.77
CA LYS A 124 -9.21 -13.53 3.20
C LYS A 124 -9.32 -14.79 4.06
N ALA A 125 -9.73 -15.91 3.48
CA ALA A 125 -9.82 -17.18 4.17
C ALA A 125 -8.43 -17.83 4.32
N ASN A 126 -7.61 -17.75 3.27
CA ASN A 126 -6.22 -18.20 3.33
C ASN A 126 -5.29 -17.08 2.80
N ILE A 127 -4.77 -16.28 3.72
CA ILE A 127 -3.93 -15.13 3.39
C ILE A 127 -2.66 -15.49 2.61
N HIS A 128 -2.17 -16.72 2.74
CA HIS A 128 -0.96 -17.19 2.02
C HIS A 128 -1.19 -17.46 0.53
N ASN A 129 -2.44 -17.50 0.08
CA ASN A 129 -2.76 -17.56 -1.35
C ASN A 129 -2.53 -16.22 -2.06
N ASN A 130 -2.45 -15.13 -1.28
CA ASN A 130 -2.20 -13.82 -1.85
C ASN A 130 -0.72 -13.63 -2.18
N ARG A 131 -0.46 -13.08 -3.36
CA ARG A 131 0.89 -12.73 -3.81
C ARG A 131 1.27 -11.35 -3.34
N LEU A 132 2.39 -11.25 -2.63
CA LEU A 132 2.96 -9.99 -2.17
C LEU A 132 4.08 -9.56 -3.12
N GLN A 133 3.94 -8.35 -3.68
CA GLN A 133 4.88 -7.82 -4.67
C GLN A 133 5.29 -6.40 -4.25
N ILE A 134 6.46 -5.97 -4.71
CA ILE A 134 7.00 -4.64 -4.44
C ILE A 134 7.34 -3.97 -5.75
N ILE A 135 6.90 -2.74 -5.90
CA ILE A 135 7.36 -1.81 -6.93
C ILE A 135 7.98 -0.59 -6.26
N ASN A 136 8.89 0.06 -6.95
CA ASN A 136 9.46 1.32 -6.47
C ASN A 136 9.64 2.32 -7.60
N GLN A 137 9.77 3.59 -7.22
CA GLN A 137 10.02 4.70 -8.14
C GLN A 137 9.02 4.75 -9.29
N TYR A 138 7.78 4.29 -9.03
CA TYR A 138 6.70 4.33 -10.01
C TYR A 138 6.33 5.78 -10.31
N SER A 139 6.39 6.16 -11.58
CA SER A 139 6.12 7.53 -12.02
C SER A 139 4.73 7.66 -12.63
N VAL A 140 3.99 8.66 -12.18
CA VAL A 140 2.72 9.07 -12.78
C VAL A 140 2.92 10.44 -13.42
N GLU A 141 2.73 10.52 -14.72
CA GLU A 141 2.78 11.77 -15.48
C GLU A 141 1.36 12.31 -15.66
N ASP A 142 1.01 13.34 -14.92
CA ASP A 142 -0.28 14.05 -15.03
C ASP A 142 -0.11 15.46 -15.64
N GLY A 143 0.68 15.58 -16.68
CA GLY A 143 0.77 16.77 -17.52
C GLY A 143 1.41 18.04 -16.87
N GLN A 144 1.45 18.16 -15.54
CA GLN A 144 2.05 19.29 -14.85
C GLN A 144 3.33 18.95 -14.10
N ARG A 145 3.42 17.80 -13.47
CA ARG A 145 4.61 17.30 -12.76
C ARG A 145 4.58 15.78 -12.72
N ALA A 146 5.72 15.15 -13.00
CA ALA A 146 5.89 13.73 -12.71
C ALA A 146 5.94 13.53 -11.18
N ASN A 147 4.95 12.81 -10.63
CA ASN A 147 4.99 12.34 -9.25
C ASN A 147 5.62 10.95 -9.24
N ARG A 148 6.57 10.74 -8.34
CA ARG A 148 7.31 9.49 -8.22
C ARG A 148 7.11 8.92 -6.83
N TYR A 149 6.61 7.70 -6.77
CA TYR A 149 6.27 7.00 -5.55
C TYR A 149 7.44 6.14 -5.10
N ASP A 150 7.90 6.27 -3.85
CA ASP A 150 9.11 5.60 -3.38
C ASP A 150 8.96 4.08 -3.38
N VAL A 151 8.16 3.52 -2.49
CA VAL A 151 7.91 2.08 -2.45
C VAL A 151 6.41 1.80 -2.33
N THR A 152 5.92 0.85 -3.10
CA THR A 152 4.52 0.41 -3.00
C THR A 152 4.45 -1.12 -2.92
N VAL A 153 3.71 -1.62 -1.95
CA VAL A 153 3.40 -3.05 -1.85
C VAL A 153 2.09 -3.32 -2.57
N LEU A 154 2.15 -4.28 -3.48
CA LEU A 154 0.99 -4.81 -4.17
C LEU A 154 0.58 -6.13 -3.54
N VAL A 155 -0.73 -6.33 -3.39
CA VAL A 155 -1.32 -7.62 -3.04
C VAL A 155 -2.17 -8.08 -4.21
N ASN A 156 -1.82 -9.21 -4.80
CA ASN A 156 -2.43 -9.70 -6.04
C ASN A 156 -2.45 -8.66 -7.18
N GLY A 157 -1.42 -7.81 -7.22
CA GLY A 157 -1.30 -6.73 -8.21
C GLY A 157 -2.01 -5.42 -7.84
N LEU A 158 -2.82 -5.37 -6.76
CA LEU A 158 -3.47 -4.15 -6.27
C LEU A 158 -2.54 -3.40 -5.30
N PRO A 159 -2.31 -2.09 -5.47
CA PRO A 159 -1.49 -1.29 -4.57
C PRO A 159 -2.25 -1.06 -3.25
N LEU A 160 -1.86 -1.76 -2.19
CA LEU A 160 -2.53 -1.68 -0.89
C LEU A 160 -1.73 -0.97 0.20
N VAL A 161 -0.40 -0.91 0.08
CA VAL A 161 0.45 -0.18 1.02
C VAL A 161 1.40 0.73 0.25
N HIS A 162 1.44 2.00 0.63
CA HIS A 162 2.39 2.95 0.08
C HIS A 162 3.34 3.45 1.18
N ILE A 163 4.64 3.41 0.89
CA ILE A 163 5.70 3.78 1.80
C ILE A 163 6.45 4.98 1.19
N GLU A 164 6.46 6.10 1.91
CA GLU A 164 7.18 7.31 1.54
C GLU A 164 8.37 7.50 2.45
N LEU A 165 9.53 7.71 1.86
CA LEU A 165 10.80 7.77 2.56
C LEU A 165 11.41 9.18 2.53
N LYS A 166 12.12 9.52 3.58
CA LYS A 166 12.98 10.69 3.66
C LYS A 166 14.35 10.29 4.19
N LYS A 167 15.38 11.03 3.83
CA LYS A 167 16.72 10.81 4.39
C LYS A 167 16.72 11.01 5.90
N ARG A 168 17.63 10.33 6.59
CA ARG A 168 17.83 10.52 8.04
C ARG A 168 18.04 11.98 8.40
N GLY A 169 17.40 12.42 9.49
CA GLY A 169 17.46 13.80 9.97
C GLY A 169 16.41 14.75 9.40
N VAL A 170 15.66 14.33 8.41
CA VAL A 170 14.48 15.07 7.90
C VAL A 170 13.26 14.70 8.74
N ASP A 171 12.40 15.67 9.02
CA ASP A 171 11.13 15.42 9.71
C ASP A 171 10.23 14.50 8.87
N ILE A 172 9.72 13.42 9.48
CA ILE A 172 8.80 12.49 8.81
C ILE A 172 7.49 13.17 8.36
N LYS A 173 7.15 14.32 8.92
CA LYS A 173 6.02 15.14 8.47
C LYS A 173 6.16 15.58 7.01
N GLU A 174 7.39 15.67 6.50
CA GLU A 174 7.60 15.96 5.07
C GLU A 174 7.12 14.80 4.18
N ALA A 175 7.36 13.54 4.57
CA ALA A 175 6.81 12.38 3.89
C ALA A 175 5.27 12.38 3.92
N PHE A 176 4.67 12.68 5.07
CA PHE A 176 3.23 12.83 5.20
C PHE A 176 2.66 13.89 4.25
N ASN A 177 3.29 15.07 4.19
CA ASN A 177 2.89 16.15 3.29
C ASN A 177 3.04 15.76 1.81
N GLN A 178 4.02 14.93 1.48
CA GLN A 178 4.25 14.43 0.13
C GLN A 178 3.13 13.47 -0.30
N ILE A 179 2.74 12.52 0.54
CA ILE A 179 1.58 11.65 0.28
C ILE A 179 0.30 12.48 0.13
N ASN A 180 0.09 13.50 0.94
CA ASN A 180 -1.06 14.39 0.80
C ASN A 180 -1.07 15.13 -0.54
N ARG A 181 0.10 15.49 -1.07
CA ARG A 181 0.24 16.04 -2.41
C ARG A 181 -0.17 15.00 -3.47
N TYR A 182 0.36 13.77 -3.40
CA TYR A 182 -0.01 12.68 -4.32
C TYR A 182 -1.51 12.40 -4.31
N SER A 183 -2.13 12.43 -3.15
CA SER A 183 -3.57 12.24 -2.99
C SER A 183 -4.40 13.26 -3.77
N ARG A 184 -3.90 14.49 -3.91
CA ARG A 184 -4.58 15.56 -4.65
C ARG A 184 -4.24 15.58 -6.13
N GLU A 185 -3.03 15.14 -6.48
CA GLU A 185 -2.47 15.36 -7.81
C GLU A 185 -2.44 14.12 -8.69
N SER A 186 -2.27 12.92 -8.13
CA SER A 186 -1.91 11.78 -8.96
C SER A 186 -2.47 10.41 -8.56
N PHE A 187 -2.91 10.15 -7.34
CA PHE A 187 -3.43 8.81 -6.97
C PHE A 187 -4.69 8.42 -7.74
N TRP A 188 -5.49 9.40 -8.14
CA TRP A 188 -6.69 9.22 -8.95
C TRP A 188 -6.42 9.19 -10.46
N ALA A 189 -5.21 9.57 -10.90
CA ALA A 189 -4.87 9.68 -12.32
C ALA A 189 -4.84 8.31 -13.01
N GLY A 190 -5.00 8.33 -14.32
CA GLY A 190 -5.04 7.13 -15.15
C GLY A 190 -6.20 6.22 -14.77
N CYS A 191 -5.91 4.95 -14.49
CA CYS A 191 -6.92 3.97 -14.06
C CYS A 191 -7.29 4.08 -12.57
N GLY A 192 -6.69 5.00 -11.82
CA GLY A 192 -6.98 5.25 -10.40
C GLY A 192 -6.68 4.07 -9.46
N LEU A 193 -5.78 3.16 -9.82
CA LEU A 193 -5.45 2.01 -8.97
C LEU A 193 -4.82 2.42 -7.63
N PHE A 194 -4.09 3.54 -7.57
CA PHE A 194 -3.51 4.01 -6.30
C PHE A 194 -4.54 4.52 -5.28
N GLU A 195 -5.79 4.70 -5.68
CA GLU A 195 -6.90 4.94 -4.76
C GLU A 195 -7.22 3.71 -3.86
N TYR A 196 -6.74 2.52 -4.24
CA TYR A 196 -6.86 1.30 -3.43
C TYR A 196 -5.92 1.24 -2.23
N VAL A 197 -4.94 2.13 -2.13
CA VAL A 197 -4.00 2.12 -0.99
C VAL A 197 -4.74 2.28 0.33
N GLN A 198 -4.62 1.29 1.21
CA GLN A 198 -5.30 1.22 2.51
C GLN A 198 -4.42 1.72 3.65
N ILE A 199 -3.10 1.51 3.55
CA ILE A 199 -2.13 1.84 4.58
C ILE A 199 -1.02 2.70 3.96
N PHE A 200 -0.72 3.78 4.65
CA PHE A 200 0.39 4.66 4.33
C PHE A 200 1.45 4.56 5.42
N VAL A 201 2.69 4.36 5.03
CA VAL A 201 3.86 4.33 5.90
C VAL A 201 4.75 5.52 5.57
N ILE A 202 5.18 6.24 6.57
CA ILE A 202 6.09 7.38 6.44
C ILE A 202 7.32 7.12 7.29
N SER A 203 8.51 7.30 6.71
CA SER A 203 9.75 7.02 7.44
C SER A 203 10.90 7.91 6.99
N ASN A 204 11.82 8.18 7.94
CA ASN A 204 13.14 8.73 7.66
C ASN A 204 14.26 7.74 8.07
N GLY A 205 13.91 6.46 8.19
CA GLY A 205 14.80 5.39 8.64
C GLY A 205 14.92 5.28 10.15
N THR A 206 14.87 6.39 10.90
CA THR A 206 14.95 6.41 12.37
C THR A 206 13.57 6.42 13.01
N HIS A 207 12.63 7.11 12.38
CA HIS A 207 11.26 7.22 12.82
C HIS A 207 10.35 6.73 11.72
N THR A 208 9.48 5.76 12.03
CA THR A 208 8.52 5.18 11.11
C THR A 208 7.14 5.20 11.76
N LYS A 209 6.19 5.78 11.06
CA LYS A 209 4.79 5.81 11.46
C LYS A 209 3.92 5.32 10.32
N TYR A 210 2.72 4.91 10.65
CA TYR A 210 1.73 4.53 9.66
C TYR A 210 0.38 5.18 9.95
N TYR A 211 -0.49 5.22 8.94
CA TYR A 211 -1.87 5.65 9.07
C TYR A 211 -2.75 5.00 8.01
N SER A 212 -4.05 4.96 8.28
CA SER A 212 -5.03 4.33 7.40
C SER A 212 -5.53 5.28 6.31
N ASN A 213 -6.17 4.69 5.32
CA ASN A 213 -6.88 5.42 4.27
C ASN A 213 -8.00 6.32 4.83
N THR A 214 -8.61 5.94 5.96
CA THR A 214 -9.60 6.77 6.65
C THR A 214 -9.00 8.11 7.08
N THR A 215 -7.77 8.12 7.61
CA THR A 215 -7.07 9.36 7.98
C THR A 215 -6.79 10.22 6.73
N ARG A 216 -6.37 9.60 5.62
CA ARG A 216 -6.19 10.28 4.33
C ARG A 216 -7.51 10.91 3.85
N PHE A 217 -8.58 10.16 3.85
CA PHE A 217 -9.90 10.60 3.40
C PHE A 217 -10.41 11.79 4.23
N THR A 218 -10.32 11.70 5.55
CA THR A 218 -10.70 12.79 6.46
C THR A 218 -9.92 14.07 6.17
N HIS A 219 -8.61 13.94 5.93
CA HIS A 219 -7.75 15.09 5.61
C HIS A 219 -8.14 15.76 4.29
N LEU A 220 -8.44 15.00 3.24
CA LEU A 220 -8.89 15.53 1.96
C LEU A 220 -10.24 16.25 2.10
N LYS A 221 -11.17 15.68 2.84
CA LYS A 221 -12.48 16.27 3.11
C LYS A 221 -12.38 17.59 3.87
N GLU A 222 -11.54 17.66 4.90
CA GLU A 222 -11.26 18.89 5.65
C GLU A 222 -10.71 20.00 4.76
N GLN A 223 -9.85 19.65 3.79
CA GLN A 223 -9.31 20.61 2.84
C GLN A 223 -10.37 21.14 1.86
N GLN A 224 -11.24 20.26 1.35
CA GLN A 224 -12.31 20.64 0.43
C GLN A 224 -13.36 21.52 1.09
N GLU A 225 -13.70 21.26 2.34
CA GLU A 225 -14.70 22.02 3.11
C GLU A 225 -14.18 23.37 3.61
N GLY A 226 -12.94 23.74 3.28
CA GLY A 226 -12.37 25.04 3.65
C GLY A 226 -12.20 25.26 5.16
N LYS A 227 -12.26 24.18 5.95
CA LYS A 227 -12.09 24.22 7.42
C LYS A 227 -10.67 24.55 7.86
N ILE A 228 -9.72 24.51 6.92
CA ILE A 228 -8.33 24.94 7.20
C ILE A 228 -8.30 26.46 7.14
N LYS A 229 -8.37 27.12 8.30
CA LYS A 229 -8.19 28.56 8.41
C LYS A 229 -6.80 28.93 7.90
N LYS A 230 -6.75 29.87 6.90
CA LYS A 230 -5.51 30.49 6.45
C LYS A 230 -4.71 30.98 7.68
N GLY A 231 -3.52 30.44 7.90
CA GLY A 231 -2.61 30.84 8.97
C GLY A 231 -2.47 29.88 10.16
N LYS A 232 -3.32 28.86 10.32
CA LYS A 232 -3.09 27.73 11.22
C LYS A 232 -3.06 26.45 10.40
N GLN A 233 -1.89 26.02 10.00
CA GLN A 233 -1.64 24.70 9.40
C GLN A 233 -1.75 23.61 10.47
N THR A 234 -2.92 23.43 11.00
CA THR A 234 -3.23 22.30 11.84
C THR A 234 -4.30 21.48 11.14
N SER A 235 -3.88 20.78 10.06
CA SER A 235 -4.59 19.51 9.85
C SER A 235 -4.12 18.61 10.99
N ASN A 236 -4.99 18.28 11.89
CA ASN A 236 -4.70 17.33 12.96
C ASN A 236 -4.40 15.92 12.43
N SER A 237 -4.48 15.72 11.12
CA SER A 237 -4.33 14.41 10.48
C SER A 237 -2.97 13.76 10.72
N PHE A 238 -1.89 14.54 10.85
CA PHE A 238 -0.59 13.99 11.23
C PHE A 238 -0.59 13.43 12.66
N GLU A 239 -1.40 13.96 13.55
CA GLU A 239 -1.56 13.48 14.92
C GLU A 239 -2.26 12.12 15.00
N PHE A 240 -3.02 11.75 13.95
CA PHE A 240 -3.62 10.43 13.80
C PHE A 240 -2.69 9.38 13.18
N THR A 241 -1.41 9.71 12.98
CA THR A 241 -0.40 8.72 12.60
C THR A 241 0.05 7.94 13.83
N SER A 242 0.20 6.63 13.69
CA SER A 242 0.49 5.71 14.78
C SER A 242 1.90 5.15 14.68
N TRP A 243 2.48 4.81 15.82
CA TRP A 243 3.66 3.97 15.92
C TRP A 243 3.23 2.51 15.91
N TRP A 244 4.03 1.66 15.25
CA TRP A 244 3.91 0.22 15.45
C TRP A 244 4.54 -0.10 16.81
N ALA A 245 3.97 -1.05 17.54
CA ALA A 245 4.46 -1.43 18.84
C ALA A 245 4.70 -2.94 18.93
N ASP A 246 5.66 -3.34 19.75
CA ASP A 246 5.88 -4.73 20.08
C ASP A 246 4.83 -5.25 21.10
N ALA A 247 4.97 -6.52 21.50
CA ALA A 247 4.06 -7.15 22.45
C ALA A 247 4.10 -6.54 23.85
N ASP A 248 5.18 -5.83 24.20
CA ASP A 248 5.36 -5.12 25.47
C ASP A 248 4.95 -3.63 25.36
N ASN A 249 4.27 -3.28 24.25
CA ASN A 249 3.80 -1.93 23.94
C ASN A 249 4.94 -0.89 23.79
N GLN A 250 6.12 -1.34 23.38
CA GLN A 250 7.23 -0.46 23.08
C GLN A 250 7.20 -0.04 21.59
N PRO A 251 7.35 1.24 21.27
CA PRO A 251 7.31 1.70 19.88
C PRO A 251 8.47 1.15 19.06
N ILE A 252 8.16 0.54 17.91
CA ILE A 252 9.12 0.15 16.90
C ILE A 252 9.31 1.34 15.96
N THR A 253 10.42 2.05 16.10
CA THR A 253 10.63 3.31 15.38
C THR A 253 11.50 3.18 14.14
N ASP A 254 12.46 2.26 14.14
CA ASP A 254 13.35 2.04 12.99
C ASP A 254 12.60 1.37 11.81
N LEU A 255 12.89 1.81 10.58
CA LEU A 255 12.21 1.29 9.38
C LEU A 255 12.49 -0.20 9.14
N MET A 256 13.73 -0.64 9.38
CA MET A 256 14.10 -2.03 9.15
C MET A 256 13.46 -2.95 10.17
N ASP A 257 13.32 -2.49 11.41
CA ASP A 257 12.61 -3.24 12.45
C ASP A 257 11.12 -3.28 12.17
N PHE A 258 10.53 -2.15 11.77
CA PHE A 258 9.13 -2.08 11.32
C PHE A 258 8.85 -3.05 10.17
N GLY A 259 9.73 -3.10 9.17
CA GLY A 259 9.55 -4.02 8.04
C GLY A 259 9.76 -5.50 8.37
N ARG A 260 10.24 -5.84 9.57
CA ARG A 260 10.42 -7.22 10.04
C ARG A 260 9.26 -7.72 10.89
N THR A 261 8.46 -6.85 11.42
CA THR A 261 7.27 -7.14 12.24
C THR A 261 6.01 -7.24 11.40
#